data_16e9a5132888f4c771b3de7d55bd3f73
#
_entry.id   16e9a5132888f4c771b3de7d55bd3f73
#
_cell.length_a   1.000
_cell.length_b   1.000
_cell.length_c   1.000
_cell.angle_alpha   90.00
_cell.angle_beta   90.00
_cell.angle_gamma   90.00
#
_symmetry.space_group_name_H-M   'P 1'
#
loop_
_entity.id
_entity.type
_entity.pdbx_description
1 polymer ?
#
loop_
_entity_poly.entity_id
_entity_poly.type
_entity_poly.pdbx_seq_one_letter_code
_entity_poly.pdbx_strand_id
1 'polypeptide(L)'
;MRIRSLGEVARLARAGLVRGDASSEIRTAVIDSREASPGALFVALQGDHCHGIEHADAALKLGAAAVLCDPGYSDRHRGASIEAPSAREALSTLAGAIREQEEDQTAAVAVTGSVGKTTTCAMIDAILGSSRIAHAPRASFNNDIGVPITILEAAPETEVLVLELGTNSPGEIAARAEMARPSHGIITEISHTHLSGLLNLEGVRREKFSMLDYIEGDARWAPVKWRRSIGAAASRFRWTGPAGDLEVRRDAPGSVMVIDRLRAREFLLPYDPGPDWLLSCFESALAIVLDFVEDPGQLSEAIPMISIPPLRHEIHCVCGIQLVLDCYNSSPRALKSEIDWLSRSTSSRKVAVVGTMEELGENEDQFHFDAGRHLASAHIDLVFVCGRGAGWLAEGASTGDGQVIHIENNEQGVQQIIEQLQEGDTVLFKASRSEGLDLLASHLETRLIEERGQS
;
A
#
# COMPACT_ATOMS: atom_id res chain seq x y z
N MET A 1 2.26 -19.79 -7.76
CA MET A 1 2.92 -20.27 -9.00
C MET A 1 2.43 -21.68 -9.37
N ARG A 2 2.57 -22.09 -10.63
CA ARG A 2 2.33 -23.48 -11.01
C ARG A 2 3.33 -24.43 -10.36
N ILE A 3 2.90 -25.67 -10.06
CA ILE A 3 3.78 -26.68 -9.45
C ILE A 3 4.98 -26.94 -10.37
N ARG A 4 6.18 -26.86 -9.78
CA ARG A 4 7.46 -27.08 -10.48
C ARG A 4 8.33 -28.04 -9.67
N SER A 5 9.25 -28.71 -10.32
CA SER A 5 10.24 -29.51 -9.61
C SER A 5 11.31 -28.61 -8.96
N LEU A 6 11.90 -29.07 -7.86
CA LEU A 6 13.00 -28.37 -7.18
C LEU A 6 14.18 -28.12 -8.13
N GLY A 7 14.48 -29.08 -9.02
CA GLY A 7 15.53 -28.92 -10.03
C GLY A 7 15.22 -27.81 -11.05
N GLU A 8 13.95 -27.66 -11.44
CA GLU A 8 13.51 -26.56 -12.30
C GLU A 8 13.59 -25.22 -11.56
N VAL A 9 13.12 -25.17 -10.31
CA VAL A 9 13.22 -23.96 -9.47
C VAL A 9 14.68 -23.53 -9.28
N ALA A 10 15.60 -24.45 -8.99
CA ALA A 10 17.02 -24.19 -8.88
C ALA A 10 17.57 -23.56 -10.18
N ARG A 11 17.23 -24.16 -11.34
CA ARG A 11 17.65 -23.64 -12.66
C ARG A 11 17.08 -22.24 -12.93
N LEU A 12 15.80 -21.99 -12.66
CA LEU A 12 15.13 -20.71 -12.88
C LEU A 12 15.68 -19.62 -11.94
N ALA A 13 15.99 -19.99 -10.70
CA ALA A 13 16.62 -19.12 -9.71
C ALA A 13 18.12 -18.88 -9.94
N ARG A 14 18.72 -19.54 -10.94
CA ARG A 14 20.18 -19.59 -11.16
C ARG A 14 20.95 -20.05 -9.91
N ALA A 15 20.36 -20.99 -9.18
CA ALA A 15 20.88 -21.58 -7.95
C ALA A 15 21.38 -23.00 -8.19
N GLY A 16 22.33 -23.46 -7.37
CA GLY A 16 22.79 -24.84 -7.34
C GLY A 16 21.96 -25.71 -6.41
N LEU A 17 21.50 -26.89 -6.88
CA LEU A 17 20.93 -27.89 -5.99
C LEU A 17 22.06 -28.58 -5.19
N VAL A 18 22.10 -28.30 -3.88
CA VAL A 18 23.14 -28.84 -2.99
C VAL A 18 22.71 -30.16 -2.38
N ARG A 19 21.45 -30.25 -1.97
CA ARG A 19 20.90 -31.44 -1.32
C ARG A 19 19.39 -31.59 -1.61
N GLY A 20 18.91 -32.80 -1.74
CA GLY A 20 17.50 -33.13 -1.94
C GLY A 20 17.22 -33.81 -3.28
N ASP A 21 15.97 -34.20 -3.45
CA ASP A 21 15.51 -34.80 -4.71
C ASP A 21 15.06 -33.68 -5.67
N ALA A 22 15.70 -33.61 -6.83
CA ALA A 22 15.37 -32.64 -7.87
C ALA A 22 13.92 -32.73 -8.37
N SER A 23 13.26 -33.88 -8.17
CA SER A 23 11.85 -34.09 -8.54
C SER A 23 10.83 -33.60 -7.50
N SER A 24 11.29 -33.20 -6.29
CA SER A 24 10.39 -32.67 -5.24
C SER A 24 9.59 -31.50 -5.74
N GLU A 25 8.28 -31.50 -5.44
CA GLU A 25 7.36 -30.45 -5.88
C GLU A 25 7.51 -29.17 -5.06
N ILE A 26 7.63 -28.05 -5.74
CA ILE A 26 7.56 -26.69 -5.18
C ILE A 26 6.29 -26.03 -5.68
N ARG A 27 5.49 -25.48 -4.74
CA ARG A 27 4.15 -24.93 -5.00
C ARG A 27 4.06 -23.42 -4.74
N THR A 28 4.90 -22.90 -3.84
CA THR A 28 4.94 -21.50 -3.43
C THR A 28 6.32 -21.16 -2.85
N ALA A 29 6.57 -19.89 -2.59
CA ALA A 29 7.75 -19.45 -1.85
C ALA A 29 7.32 -18.59 -0.65
N VAL A 30 8.03 -18.73 0.47
CA VAL A 30 7.77 -17.99 1.71
C VAL A 30 9.08 -17.48 2.32
N ILE A 31 9.04 -16.34 2.99
CA ILE A 31 10.16 -15.76 3.75
C ILE A 31 9.97 -15.84 5.25
N ASP A 32 8.74 -16.04 5.71
CA ASP A 32 8.42 -16.31 7.13
C ASP A 32 8.27 -17.81 7.35
N SER A 33 9.10 -18.38 8.23
CA SER A 33 9.06 -19.81 8.55
C SER A 33 7.71 -20.27 9.11
N ARG A 34 6.94 -19.38 9.74
CA ARG A 34 5.61 -19.65 10.31
C ARG A 34 4.53 -19.84 9.24
N GLU A 35 4.77 -19.33 8.02
CA GLU A 35 3.88 -19.46 6.87
C GLU A 35 4.22 -20.66 5.98
N ALA A 36 5.26 -21.41 6.36
CA ALA A 36 5.66 -22.60 5.60
C ALA A 36 4.52 -23.65 5.60
N SER A 37 4.35 -24.29 4.44
CA SER A 37 3.34 -25.31 4.18
C SER A 37 3.89 -26.40 3.26
N PRO A 38 3.21 -27.54 3.08
CA PRO A 38 3.67 -28.60 2.20
C PRO A 38 3.96 -28.11 0.77
N GLY A 39 5.19 -28.27 0.32
CA GLY A 39 5.65 -27.83 -0.98
C GLY A 39 6.16 -26.39 -1.04
N ALA A 40 6.27 -25.68 0.08
CA ALA A 40 6.85 -24.33 0.10
C ALA A 40 8.37 -24.37 -0.10
N LEU A 41 8.90 -23.42 -0.85
CA LEU A 41 10.31 -23.01 -0.84
C LEU A 41 10.51 -21.96 0.23
N PHE A 42 11.20 -22.29 1.32
CA PHE A 42 11.57 -21.30 2.32
C PHE A 42 12.80 -20.52 1.86
N VAL A 43 12.70 -19.20 1.72
CA VAL A 43 13.80 -18.33 1.31
C VAL A 43 14.42 -17.71 2.55
N ALA A 44 15.62 -18.17 2.90
CA ALA A 44 16.33 -17.76 4.11
C ALA A 44 17.14 -16.48 3.86
N LEU A 45 16.55 -15.33 4.15
CA LEU A 45 17.16 -14.01 3.95
C LEU A 45 17.80 -13.46 5.22
N GLN A 46 18.79 -12.57 5.07
CA GLN A 46 19.29 -11.77 6.19
C GLN A 46 18.20 -10.76 6.61
N GLY A 47 17.79 -10.84 7.86
CA GLY A 47 16.91 -9.86 8.51
C GLY A 47 17.69 -8.89 9.41
N ASP A 48 16.99 -7.93 10.01
CA ASP A 48 17.59 -6.90 10.88
C ASP A 48 18.15 -7.47 12.20
N HIS A 49 17.55 -8.54 12.73
CA HIS A 49 17.91 -9.13 14.02
C HIS A 49 18.60 -10.47 13.93
N CYS A 50 18.26 -11.28 12.91
CA CYS A 50 18.83 -12.62 12.71
C CYS A 50 18.81 -13.00 11.24
N HIS A 51 19.58 -14.01 10.86
CA HIS A 51 19.51 -14.58 9.53
C HIS A 51 18.38 -15.62 9.46
N GLY A 52 17.56 -15.58 8.39
CA GLY A 52 16.43 -16.49 8.20
C GLY A 52 16.80 -17.97 8.25
N ILE A 53 18.06 -18.34 8.01
CA ILE A 53 18.52 -19.72 8.10
C ILE A 53 18.35 -20.32 9.49
N GLU A 54 18.33 -19.52 10.54
CA GLU A 54 18.08 -19.97 11.93
C GLU A 54 16.66 -20.55 12.08
N HIS A 55 15.76 -20.21 11.18
CA HIS A 55 14.39 -20.68 11.14
C HIS A 55 14.13 -21.79 10.12
N ALA A 56 15.16 -22.24 9.39
CA ALA A 56 15.03 -23.25 8.35
C ALA A 56 14.45 -24.58 8.86
N ASP A 57 14.92 -25.06 10.03
CA ASP A 57 14.36 -26.29 10.60
C ASP A 57 12.90 -26.15 11.05
N ALA A 58 12.47 -24.96 11.44
CA ALA A 58 11.05 -24.68 11.75
C ALA A 58 10.20 -24.71 10.49
N ALA A 59 10.64 -24.07 9.41
CA ALA A 59 9.97 -24.11 8.11
C ALA A 59 9.85 -25.55 7.56
N LEU A 60 10.94 -26.32 7.65
CA LEU A 60 10.95 -27.74 7.20
C LEU A 60 9.98 -28.61 8.03
N LYS A 61 9.87 -28.39 9.33
CA LYS A 61 8.89 -29.08 10.21
C LYS A 61 7.46 -28.76 9.83
N LEU A 62 7.16 -27.58 9.32
CA LEU A 62 5.85 -27.16 8.83
C LEU A 62 5.57 -27.63 7.40
N GLY A 63 6.54 -28.27 6.74
CA GLY A 63 6.35 -28.89 5.44
C GLY A 63 7.04 -28.17 4.27
N ALA A 64 7.92 -27.18 4.52
CA ALA A 64 8.72 -26.64 3.44
C ALA A 64 9.48 -27.78 2.72
N ALA A 65 9.41 -27.81 1.41
CA ALA A 65 10.02 -28.86 0.60
C ALA A 65 11.54 -28.62 0.43
N ALA A 66 11.97 -27.35 0.45
CA ALA A 66 13.38 -26.98 0.34
C ALA A 66 13.65 -25.60 0.94
N VAL A 67 14.93 -25.29 1.14
CA VAL A 67 15.44 -23.98 1.58
C VAL A 67 16.29 -23.39 0.46
N LEU A 68 16.03 -22.13 0.09
CA LEU A 68 16.91 -21.29 -0.72
C LEU A 68 17.75 -20.43 0.24
N CYS A 69 19.07 -20.51 0.13
CA CYS A 69 19.99 -19.77 0.99
C CYS A 69 21.24 -19.28 0.25
N ASP A 70 22.00 -18.43 0.93
CA ASP A 70 23.33 -18.00 0.50
C ASP A 70 24.36 -19.14 0.65
N PRO A 71 25.54 -19.06 -0.01
CA PRO A 71 26.53 -20.13 0.01
C PRO A 71 27.05 -20.43 1.43
N GLY A 72 27.18 -21.73 1.75
CA GLY A 72 27.66 -22.21 3.04
C GLY A 72 26.61 -22.25 4.16
N TYR A 73 25.38 -21.88 3.87
CA TYR A 73 24.28 -21.99 4.85
C TYR A 73 23.49 -23.31 4.74
N SER A 74 23.63 -24.04 3.65
CA SER A 74 22.96 -25.34 3.46
C SER A 74 23.36 -26.37 4.53
N ASP A 75 24.53 -26.27 5.13
CA ASP A 75 25.01 -27.17 6.19
C ASP A 75 24.37 -26.89 7.56
N ARG A 76 23.65 -25.78 7.71
CA ARG A 76 23.00 -25.38 8.97
C ARG A 76 21.63 -26.03 9.22
N HIS A 77 21.11 -26.80 8.24
CA HIS A 77 19.88 -27.58 8.36
C HIS A 77 20.01 -28.91 7.61
N ARG A 78 19.04 -29.83 7.79
CA ARG A 78 19.11 -31.18 7.17
C ARG A 78 18.18 -31.37 5.97
N GLY A 79 17.33 -30.40 5.67
CA GLY A 79 16.38 -30.49 4.54
C GLY A 79 17.01 -30.31 3.18
N ALA A 80 16.19 -30.47 2.14
CA ALA A 80 16.61 -30.14 0.77
C ALA A 80 17.01 -28.66 0.67
N SER A 81 18.03 -28.37 -0.16
CA SER A 81 18.62 -27.02 -0.21
C SER A 81 19.11 -26.69 -1.59
N ILE A 82 18.85 -25.46 -2.00
CA ILE A 82 19.46 -24.81 -3.15
C ILE A 82 20.23 -23.57 -2.67
N GLU A 83 21.43 -23.38 -3.20
CA GLU A 83 22.30 -22.23 -2.89
C GLU A 83 22.47 -21.33 -4.11
N ALA A 84 22.42 -20.04 -3.88
CA ALA A 84 22.72 -19.01 -4.87
C ALA A 84 23.69 -17.98 -4.29
N PRO A 85 24.51 -17.29 -5.09
CA PRO A 85 25.42 -16.25 -4.62
C PRO A 85 24.75 -15.20 -3.74
N SER A 86 23.47 -14.94 -4.00
CA SER A 86 22.57 -14.14 -3.17
C SER A 86 21.17 -14.77 -3.23
N ALA A 87 20.67 -15.26 -2.11
CA ALA A 87 19.30 -15.80 -2.01
C ALA A 87 18.25 -14.72 -2.36
N ARG A 88 18.51 -13.46 -2.03
CA ARG A 88 17.66 -12.30 -2.36
C ARG A 88 17.58 -12.05 -3.86
N GLU A 89 18.71 -12.08 -4.57
CA GLU A 89 18.73 -11.92 -6.03
C GLU A 89 18.14 -13.14 -6.74
N ALA A 90 18.39 -14.34 -6.20
CA ALA A 90 17.82 -15.58 -6.72
C ALA A 90 16.28 -15.61 -6.62
N LEU A 91 15.71 -15.05 -5.55
CA LEU A 91 14.27 -14.88 -5.38
C LEU A 91 13.69 -14.01 -6.50
N SER A 92 14.29 -12.85 -6.79
CA SER A 92 13.86 -11.95 -7.87
C SER A 92 14.05 -12.61 -9.25
N THR A 93 15.17 -13.32 -9.45
CA THR A 93 15.46 -14.05 -10.69
C THR A 93 14.42 -15.15 -10.94
N LEU A 94 14.05 -15.91 -9.92
CA LEU A 94 13.01 -16.93 -9.98
C LEU A 94 11.66 -16.32 -10.36
N ALA A 95 11.25 -15.25 -9.66
CA ALA A 95 9.99 -14.59 -9.93
C ALA A 95 9.90 -14.06 -11.37
N GLY A 96 10.96 -13.40 -11.86
CA GLY A 96 11.03 -12.89 -13.23
C GLY A 96 10.96 -14.02 -14.27
N ALA A 97 11.68 -15.13 -14.05
CA ALA A 97 11.65 -16.29 -14.95
C ALA A 97 10.26 -16.97 -14.98
N ILE A 98 9.54 -16.99 -13.86
CA ILE A 98 8.16 -17.50 -13.80
C ILE A 98 7.21 -16.54 -14.53
N ARG A 99 7.35 -15.22 -14.34
CA ARG A 99 6.56 -14.24 -15.07
C ARG A 99 6.72 -14.36 -16.58
N GLU A 100 7.97 -14.50 -17.05
CA GLU A 100 8.24 -14.72 -18.48
C GLU A 100 7.53 -15.94 -19.05
N GLN A 101 7.39 -17.02 -18.28
CA GLN A 101 6.72 -18.24 -18.72
C GLN A 101 5.19 -18.17 -18.62
N GLU A 102 4.65 -17.28 -17.80
CA GLU A 102 3.21 -17.22 -17.50
C GLU A 102 2.55 -15.90 -18.00
N GLU A 103 3.30 -15.02 -18.69
CA GLU A 103 2.79 -13.71 -19.12
C GLU A 103 1.58 -13.78 -20.05
N ASP A 104 1.53 -14.76 -20.94
CA ASP A 104 0.40 -14.97 -21.87
C ASP A 104 -0.87 -15.50 -21.17
N GLN A 105 -0.75 -15.98 -19.94
CA GLN A 105 -1.84 -16.65 -19.22
C GLN A 105 -2.37 -15.82 -18.05
N THR A 106 -1.55 -14.92 -17.53
CA THR A 106 -1.86 -14.08 -16.38
C THR A 106 -1.52 -12.63 -16.70
N ALA A 107 -2.52 -11.78 -16.78
CA ALA A 107 -2.31 -10.36 -16.94
C ALA A 107 -1.67 -9.79 -15.65
N ALA A 108 -0.57 -9.03 -15.78
CA ALA A 108 0.03 -8.37 -14.63
C ALA A 108 -0.31 -6.88 -14.63
N VAL A 109 -0.80 -6.40 -13.51
CA VAL A 109 -1.14 -5.00 -13.24
C VAL A 109 -0.11 -4.43 -12.27
N ALA A 110 0.66 -3.43 -12.70
CA ALA A 110 1.61 -2.73 -11.86
C ALA A 110 1.02 -1.43 -11.31
N VAL A 111 1.05 -1.26 -9.99
CA VAL A 111 0.56 -0.08 -9.29
C VAL A 111 1.71 0.62 -8.58
N THR A 112 1.99 1.88 -8.93
CA THR A 112 2.95 2.72 -8.20
C THR A 112 2.35 4.08 -7.87
N GLY A 113 3.02 4.83 -7.02
CA GLY A 113 2.60 6.17 -6.59
C GLY A 113 3.24 6.56 -5.26
N SER A 114 3.11 7.82 -4.88
CA SER A 114 3.53 8.31 -3.57
C SER A 114 2.54 7.92 -2.47
N VAL A 115 1.24 7.95 -2.80
CA VAL A 115 0.13 7.66 -1.88
C VAL A 115 -0.87 6.75 -2.59
N GLY A 116 -1.55 5.87 -1.86
CA GLY A 116 -2.69 5.10 -2.34
C GLY A 116 -2.36 3.77 -3.03
N LYS A 117 -1.10 3.38 -3.18
CA LYS A 117 -0.70 2.13 -3.85
C LYS A 117 -1.42 0.88 -3.30
N THR A 118 -1.22 0.58 -2.03
CA THR A 118 -1.79 -0.60 -1.36
C THR A 118 -3.31 -0.59 -1.39
N THR A 119 -3.91 0.57 -1.15
CA THR A 119 -5.37 0.74 -1.20
C THR A 119 -5.91 0.51 -2.60
N THR A 120 -5.23 1.04 -3.64
CA THR A 120 -5.61 0.80 -5.03
C THR A 120 -5.48 -0.67 -5.41
N CYS A 121 -4.39 -1.36 -4.99
CA CYS A 121 -4.25 -2.81 -5.19
C CYS A 121 -5.40 -3.60 -4.56
N ALA A 122 -5.74 -3.28 -3.31
CA ALA A 122 -6.84 -3.94 -2.60
C ALA A 122 -8.21 -3.67 -3.27
N MET A 123 -8.45 -2.46 -3.77
CA MET A 123 -9.67 -2.13 -4.51
C MET A 123 -9.74 -2.88 -5.86
N ILE A 124 -8.63 -2.96 -6.61
CA ILE A 124 -8.57 -3.74 -7.86
C ILE A 124 -8.90 -5.20 -7.58
N ASP A 125 -8.26 -5.80 -6.59
CA ASP A 125 -8.46 -7.20 -6.20
C ASP A 125 -9.91 -7.48 -5.81
N ALA A 126 -10.48 -6.66 -4.92
CA ALA A 126 -11.87 -6.81 -4.47
C ALA A 126 -12.88 -6.69 -5.61
N ILE A 127 -12.72 -5.72 -6.50
CA ILE A 127 -13.66 -5.51 -7.61
C ILE A 127 -13.51 -6.63 -8.65
N LEU A 128 -12.29 -7.00 -9.01
CA LEU A 128 -12.05 -8.10 -9.96
C LEU A 128 -12.45 -9.46 -9.40
N GLY A 129 -12.28 -9.69 -8.09
CA GLY A 129 -12.60 -10.96 -7.44
C GLY A 129 -14.05 -11.41 -7.57
N SER A 130 -14.96 -10.52 -7.96
CA SER A 130 -16.36 -10.87 -8.30
C SER A 130 -16.52 -11.54 -9.66
N SER A 131 -15.56 -11.42 -10.58
CA SER A 131 -15.66 -11.86 -11.96
C SER A 131 -14.39 -12.54 -12.51
N ARG A 132 -13.27 -12.44 -11.81
CA ARG A 132 -11.96 -12.97 -12.19
C ARG A 132 -11.25 -13.60 -10.99
N ILE A 133 -10.31 -14.51 -11.28
CA ILE A 133 -9.39 -15.00 -10.25
C ILE A 133 -8.23 -14.00 -10.16
N ALA A 134 -8.33 -13.05 -9.25
CA ALA A 134 -7.30 -12.06 -8.99
C ALA A 134 -6.39 -12.48 -7.83
N HIS A 135 -5.16 -11.96 -7.81
CA HIS A 135 -4.22 -12.10 -6.70
C HIS A 135 -3.48 -10.78 -6.50
N ALA A 136 -3.51 -10.27 -5.29
CA ALA A 136 -2.87 -9.01 -4.90
C ALA A 136 -1.96 -9.21 -3.67
N PRO A 137 -1.02 -8.27 -3.40
CA PRO A 137 -0.15 -8.38 -2.24
C PRO A 137 -0.94 -8.30 -0.94
N ARG A 138 -0.62 -9.18 0.02
CA ARG A 138 -1.30 -9.27 1.34
C ARG A 138 -1.09 -8.04 2.23
N ALA A 139 -0.03 -7.28 1.98
CA ALA A 139 0.35 -6.06 2.69
C ALA A 139 1.12 -5.15 1.71
N SER A 140 1.86 -4.16 2.20
CA SER A 140 2.74 -3.35 1.35
C SER A 140 3.98 -4.14 0.88
N PHE A 141 3.77 -5.31 0.24
CA PHE A 141 4.81 -6.13 -0.38
C PHE A 141 5.24 -5.50 -1.70
N ASN A 142 6.00 -4.39 -1.63
CA ASN A 142 6.27 -3.51 -2.76
C ASN A 142 7.76 -3.32 -3.08
N ASN A 143 8.65 -4.02 -2.35
CA ASN A 143 10.10 -3.97 -2.51
C ASN A 143 10.63 -5.20 -3.27
N ASP A 144 11.95 -5.33 -3.35
CA ASP A 144 12.68 -6.42 -4.02
C ASP A 144 12.55 -7.81 -3.35
N ILE A 145 11.81 -7.89 -2.23
CA ILE A 145 11.42 -9.15 -1.59
C ILE A 145 9.91 -9.37 -1.77
N GLY A 146 9.11 -8.35 -1.47
CA GLY A 146 7.65 -8.46 -1.47
C GLY A 146 7.05 -8.69 -2.86
N VAL A 147 7.56 -7.99 -3.88
CA VAL A 147 7.05 -8.19 -5.27
C VAL A 147 7.33 -9.61 -5.77
N PRO A 148 8.56 -10.16 -5.66
CA PRO A 148 8.81 -11.57 -5.98
C PRO A 148 7.92 -12.55 -5.23
N ILE A 149 7.74 -12.38 -3.93
CA ILE A 149 6.88 -13.25 -3.12
C ILE A 149 5.44 -13.19 -3.63
N THR A 150 4.89 -12.01 -3.90
CA THR A 150 3.53 -11.87 -4.46
C THR A 150 3.38 -12.64 -5.78
N ILE A 151 4.38 -12.58 -6.67
CA ILE A 151 4.39 -13.35 -7.92
C ILE A 151 4.37 -14.87 -7.64
N LEU A 152 5.20 -15.33 -6.70
CA LEU A 152 5.37 -16.75 -6.41
C LEU A 152 4.23 -17.35 -5.59
N GLU A 153 3.46 -16.53 -4.88
CA GLU A 153 2.26 -16.95 -4.15
C GLU A 153 1.02 -17.09 -5.04
N ALA A 154 0.98 -16.42 -6.18
CA ALA A 154 -0.16 -16.47 -7.08
C ALA A 154 -0.52 -17.92 -7.44
N ALA A 155 -1.81 -18.25 -7.33
CA ALA A 155 -2.32 -19.57 -7.68
C ALA A 155 -2.17 -19.86 -9.20
N PRO A 156 -2.10 -21.13 -9.63
CA PRO A 156 -1.99 -21.47 -11.05
C PRO A 156 -3.16 -20.94 -11.92
N GLU A 157 -4.30 -20.73 -11.29
CA GLU A 157 -5.55 -20.28 -11.92
C GLU A 157 -5.67 -18.76 -11.96
N THR A 158 -4.71 -18.03 -11.39
CA THR A 158 -4.74 -16.55 -11.35
C THR A 158 -4.78 -15.96 -12.76
N GLU A 159 -5.84 -15.22 -13.07
CA GLU A 159 -6.04 -14.52 -14.33
C GLU A 159 -5.43 -13.11 -14.31
N VAL A 160 -5.50 -12.43 -13.14
CA VAL A 160 -4.98 -11.07 -12.95
C VAL A 160 -4.10 -11.03 -11.71
N LEU A 161 -2.83 -10.68 -11.91
CA LEU A 161 -1.84 -10.50 -10.85
C LEU A 161 -1.63 -9.01 -10.61
N VAL A 162 -2.04 -8.53 -9.44
CA VAL A 162 -1.85 -7.13 -9.04
C VAL A 162 -0.56 -7.01 -8.25
N LEU A 163 0.32 -6.08 -8.64
CA LEU A 163 1.63 -5.89 -8.04
C LEU A 163 1.81 -4.43 -7.59
N GLU A 164 2.17 -4.24 -6.33
CA GLU A 164 2.52 -2.94 -5.79
C GLU A 164 4.03 -2.69 -5.99
N LEU A 165 4.40 -1.62 -6.72
CA LEU A 165 5.80 -1.25 -6.94
C LEU A 165 6.17 -0.01 -6.11
N GLY A 166 6.91 -0.23 -5.03
CA GLY A 166 7.48 0.82 -4.17
C GLY A 166 8.86 1.24 -4.61
N THR A 167 9.40 2.31 -4.04
CA THR A 167 10.78 2.77 -4.26
C THR A 167 11.26 3.64 -3.11
N ASN A 168 12.56 3.56 -2.83
CA ASN A 168 13.29 4.48 -1.97
C ASN A 168 14.46 5.15 -2.74
N SER A 169 14.87 4.59 -3.88
CA SER A 169 16.05 5.01 -4.64
C SER A 169 15.80 4.95 -6.16
N PRO A 170 16.54 5.74 -6.95
CA PRO A 170 16.40 5.74 -8.41
C PRO A 170 16.68 4.36 -9.03
N GLY A 171 15.85 3.98 -10.02
CA GLY A 171 15.99 2.74 -10.79
C GLY A 171 15.30 1.52 -10.19
N GLU A 172 14.81 1.58 -8.95
CA GLU A 172 14.17 0.44 -8.30
C GLU A 172 12.82 0.09 -8.93
N ILE A 173 12.03 1.09 -9.35
CA ILE A 173 10.76 0.86 -10.05
C ILE A 173 11.01 0.18 -11.40
N ALA A 174 12.00 0.65 -12.15
CA ALA A 174 12.35 0.06 -13.45
C ALA A 174 12.74 -1.43 -13.29
N ALA A 175 13.61 -1.76 -12.32
CA ALA A 175 14.02 -3.15 -12.07
C ALA A 175 12.84 -4.05 -11.68
N ARG A 176 11.92 -3.55 -10.84
CA ARG A 176 10.70 -4.29 -10.45
C ARG A 176 9.73 -4.46 -11.61
N ALA A 177 9.58 -3.43 -12.45
CA ALA A 177 8.72 -3.50 -13.64
C ALA A 177 9.28 -4.47 -14.69
N GLU A 178 10.60 -4.49 -14.91
CA GLU A 178 11.27 -5.46 -15.78
C GLU A 178 11.00 -6.90 -15.32
N MET A 179 11.13 -7.17 -14.03
CA MET A 179 10.84 -8.47 -13.45
C MET A 179 9.34 -8.82 -13.55
N ALA A 180 8.47 -7.88 -13.25
CA ALA A 180 7.01 -8.08 -13.20
C ALA A 180 6.37 -8.27 -14.59
N ARG A 181 6.97 -7.73 -15.67
CA ARG A 181 6.46 -7.76 -17.05
C ARG A 181 4.98 -7.36 -17.10
N PRO A 182 4.62 -6.13 -16.67
CA PRO A 182 3.22 -5.74 -16.57
C PRO A 182 2.59 -5.50 -17.94
N SER A 183 1.36 -5.99 -18.11
CA SER A 183 0.50 -5.66 -19.26
C SER A 183 -0.29 -4.36 -19.05
N HIS A 184 -0.54 -3.97 -17.78
CA HIS A 184 -1.27 -2.78 -17.37
C HIS A 184 -0.49 -2.05 -16.28
N GLY A 185 -0.59 -0.73 -16.23
CA GLY A 185 0.03 0.03 -15.16
C GLY A 185 -0.67 1.32 -14.84
N ILE A 186 -0.66 1.66 -13.55
CA ILE A 186 -1.26 2.88 -13.02
C ILE A 186 -0.31 3.59 -12.06
N ILE A 187 -0.16 4.89 -12.27
CA ILE A 187 0.44 5.79 -11.27
C ILE A 187 -0.71 6.44 -10.52
N THR A 188 -0.84 6.16 -9.20
CA THR A 188 -1.94 6.69 -8.37
C THR A 188 -1.76 8.18 -8.12
N GLU A 189 -0.68 8.57 -7.49
CA GLU A 189 -0.38 9.95 -7.11
C GLU A 189 1.15 10.18 -7.10
N ILE A 190 1.56 11.41 -7.38
CA ILE A 190 2.96 11.84 -7.23
C ILE A 190 2.99 13.06 -6.30
N SER A 191 3.68 12.91 -5.18
CA SER A 191 3.85 13.95 -4.17
C SER A 191 5.23 13.86 -3.51
N HIS A 192 5.52 14.79 -2.62
CA HIS A 192 6.78 14.84 -1.87
C HIS A 192 6.86 13.65 -0.90
N THR A 193 7.54 12.59 -1.32
CA THR A 193 7.83 11.36 -0.55
C THR A 193 9.18 10.83 -0.98
N HIS A 194 9.89 10.15 -0.09
CA HIS A 194 11.21 9.56 -0.36
C HIS A 194 12.25 10.58 -0.88
N LEU A 195 12.15 11.84 -0.43
CA LEU A 195 13.02 12.92 -0.91
C LEU A 195 14.49 12.73 -0.54
N SER A 196 14.78 11.95 0.50
CA SER A 196 16.14 11.56 0.87
C SER A 196 16.85 10.76 -0.24
N GLY A 197 16.12 9.90 -0.97
CA GLY A 197 16.65 9.12 -2.08
C GLY A 197 16.41 9.74 -3.45
N LEU A 198 15.25 10.35 -3.68
CA LEU A 198 14.83 10.86 -4.99
C LEU A 198 15.01 12.38 -5.16
N LEU A 199 15.56 13.06 -4.16
CA LEU A 199 16.00 14.46 -4.11
C LEU A 199 14.85 15.49 -4.20
N ASN A 200 13.95 15.38 -5.15
CA ASN A 200 12.88 16.35 -5.40
C ASN A 200 11.70 15.71 -6.14
N LEU A 201 10.61 16.49 -6.29
CA LEU A 201 9.38 16.03 -6.94
C LEU A 201 9.59 15.55 -8.39
N GLU A 202 10.54 16.14 -9.11
CA GLU A 202 10.88 15.71 -10.48
C GLU A 202 11.58 14.36 -10.48
N GLY A 203 12.44 14.08 -9.50
CA GLY A 203 13.06 12.76 -9.28
C GLY A 203 11.98 11.71 -8.97
N VAL A 204 11.05 12.02 -8.07
CA VAL A 204 9.90 11.15 -7.75
C VAL A 204 9.07 10.88 -9.01
N ARG A 205 8.76 11.91 -9.80
CA ARG A 205 8.02 11.77 -11.05
C ARG A 205 8.75 10.84 -12.02
N ARG A 206 10.01 11.09 -12.30
CA ARG A 206 10.83 10.30 -13.23
C ARG A 206 10.87 8.83 -12.84
N GLU A 207 11.12 8.58 -11.56
CA GLU A 207 11.19 7.21 -11.03
C GLU A 207 9.86 6.46 -11.24
N LYS A 208 8.72 7.08 -10.90
CA LYS A 208 7.42 6.42 -11.03
C LYS A 208 6.98 6.23 -12.48
N PHE A 209 7.28 7.19 -13.36
CA PHE A 209 6.97 7.06 -14.78
C PHE A 209 7.81 5.99 -15.47
N SER A 210 8.99 5.62 -14.97
CA SER A 210 9.83 4.56 -15.53
C SER A 210 9.11 3.21 -15.60
N MET A 211 8.17 2.92 -14.68
CA MET A 211 7.33 1.71 -14.74
C MET A 211 6.60 1.57 -16.07
N LEU A 212 6.07 2.68 -16.59
CA LEU A 212 5.22 2.69 -17.77
C LEU A 212 5.99 2.41 -19.08
N ASP A 213 7.32 2.48 -19.06
CA ASP A 213 8.17 2.12 -20.21
C ASP A 213 8.23 0.59 -20.42
N TYR A 214 7.89 -0.20 -19.40
CA TYR A 214 7.84 -1.67 -19.44
C TYR A 214 6.47 -2.24 -19.81
N ILE A 215 5.50 -1.39 -20.15
CA ILE A 215 4.16 -1.81 -20.56
C ILE A 215 4.07 -1.69 -22.07
N GLU A 216 3.72 -2.76 -22.73
CA GLU A 216 3.37 -2.75 -24.16
C GLU A 216 1.91 -2.31 -24.33
N GLY A 217 1.62 -1.60 -25.44
CA GLY A 217 0.26 -1.12 -25.70
C GLY A 217 -0.09 0.19 -25.00
N ASP A 218 -1.38 0.42 -24.75
CA ASP A 218 -1.96 1.69 -24.31
C ASP A 218 -2.53 1.68 -22.86
N ALA A 219 -2.42 0.55 -22.17
CA ALA A 219 -2.89 0.41 -20.78
C ALA A 219 -1.93 1.07 -19.74
N ARG A 220 -1.50 2.30 -20.03
CA ARG A 220 -0.58 3.13 -19.25
C ARG A 220 -1.31 4.31 -18.66
N TRP A 221 -1.69 4.22 -17.40
CA TRP A 221 -2.50 5.22 -16.72
C TRP A 221 -1.69 6.13 -15.80
N ALA A 222 -1.98 7.43 -15.83
CA ALA A 222 -1.37 8.40 -14.94
C ALA A 222 -2.34 9.58 -14.64
N PRO A 223 -2.15 10.33 -13.54
CA PRO A 223 -2.99 11.49 -13.22
C PRO A 223 -2.83 12.60 -14.26
N VAL A 224 -3.96 13.13 -14.76
CA VAL A 224 -4.02 14.13 -15.86
C VAL A 224 -3.24 15.40 -15.55
N LYS A 225 -3.05 15.77 -14.30
CA LYS A 225 -2.26 16.94 -13.89
C LYS A 225 -0.81 16.90 -14.38
N TRP A 226 -0.28 15.69 -14.66
CA TRP A 226 1.09 15.50 -15.19
C TRP A 226 1.18 15.53 -16.70
N ARG A 227 0.03 15.53 -17.43
CA ARG A 227 -0.03 15.47 -18.90
C ARG A 227 0.81 16.55 -19.57
N ARG A 228 0.77 17.79 -19.05
CA ARG A 228 1.52 18.91 -19.63
C ARG A 228 3.03 18.78 -19.45
N SER A 229 3.48 18.23 -18.32
CA SER A 229 4.91 18.09 -18.01
C SER A 229 5.61 16.99 -18.82
N ILE A 230 4.85 16.06 -19.42
CA ILE A 230 5.37 14.96 -20.24
C ILE A 230 5.51 15.37 -21.72
N GLY A 231 4.83 16.44 -22.13
CA GLY A 231 4.93 16.97 -23.49
C GLY A 231 4.45 15.98 -24.57
N ALA A 232 5.23 15.81 -25.63
CA ALA A 232 4.86 14.97 -26.79
C ALA A 232 4.62 13.49 -26.44
N ALA A 233 5.27 12.95 -25.40
CA ALA A 233 5.07 11.58 -24.94
C ALA A 233 3.69 11.34 -24.31
N ALA A 234 2.93 12.42 -24.00
CA ALA A 234 1.61 12.32 -23.36
C ALA A 234 0.59 11.48 -24.17
N SER A 235 0.74 11.39 -25.48
CA SER A 235 -0.12 10.57 -26.35
C SER A 235 0.02 9.04 -26.12
N ARG A 236 1.05 8.62 -25.39
CA ARG A 236 1.30 7.21 -25.04
C ARG A 236 0.57 6.78 -23.78
N PHE A 237 -0.15 7.68 -23.11
CA PHE A 237 -0.75 7.45 -21.79
C PHE A 237 -2.25 7.73 -21.83
N ARG A 238 -2.99 6.98 -21.02
CA ARG A 238 -4.36 7.27 -20.60
C ARG A 238 -4.33 8.08 -19.30
N TRP A 239 -5.33 8.92 -19.07
CA TRP A 239 -5.29 9.89 -18.00
C TRP A 239 -6.47 9.76 -17.06
N THR A 240 -6.20 9.70 -15.74
CA THR A 240 -7.21 9.77 -14.69
C THR A 240 -7.37 11.21 -14.18
N GLY A 241 -8.56 11.53 -13.69
CA GLY A 241 -8.88 12.82 -13.09
C GLY A 241 -9.68 13.77 -13.97
N PRO A 242 -9.93 14.99 -13.51
CA PRO A 242 -10.79 15.96 -14.20
C PRO A 242 -10.37 16.22 -15.64
N ALA A 243 -11.32 16.00 -16.57
CA ALA A 243 -11.08 16.06 -18.02
C ALA A 243 -10.02 15.07 -18.55
N GLY A 244 -9.69 14.03 -17.81
CA GLY A 244 -8.90 12.87 -18.25
C GLY A 244 -9.74 11.90 -19.09
N ASP A 245 -9.16 10.77 -19.45
CA ASP A 245 -9.85 9.69 -20.17
C ASP A 245 -10.84 8.95 -19.26
N LEU A 246 -10.54 8.87 -17.96
CA LEU A 246 -11.44 8.46 -16.91
C LEU A 246 -11.50 9.53 -15.81
N GLU A 247 -12.70 9.85 -15.37
CA GLU A 247 -12.97 10.78 -14.27
C GLU A 247 -14.01 10.18 -13.33
N VAL A 248 -13.73 10.20 -12.03
CA VAL A 248 -14.68 9.83 -10.99
C VAL A 248 -14.91 11.02 -10.07
N ARG A 249 -16.15 11.41 -9.91
CA ARG A 249 -16.54 12.54 -9.05
C ARG A 249 -17.69 12.18 -8.11
N ARG A 250 -17.73 12.82 -6.96
CA ARG A 250 -18.87 12.71 -6.04
C ARG A 250 -20.12 13.22 -6.75
N ASP A 251 -21.22 12.49 -6.60
CA ASP A 251 -22.53 12.88 -7.15
C ASP A 251 -23.49 13.23 -5.99
N ALA A 252 -23.99 12.21 -5.28
CA ALA A 252 -24.82 12.34 -4.10
C ALA A 252 -24.17 11.59 -2.92
N PRO A 253 -24.62 11.77 -1.66
CA PRO A 253 -24.15 10.96 -0.55
C PRO A 253 -24.25 9.46 -0.87
N GLY A 254 -23.14 8.74 -0.73
CA GLY A 254 -23.05 7.31 -1.04
C GLY A 254 -23.00 6.95 -2.52
N SER A 255 -22.81 7.92 -3.43
CA SER A 255 -22.67 7.65 -4.86
C SER A 255 -21.60 8.48 -5.55
N VAL A 256 -21.03 7.91 -6.60
CA VAL A 256 -20.09 8.58 -7.49
C VAL A 256 -20.53 8.46 -8.94
N MET A 257 -20.28 9.52 -9.72
CA MET A 257 -20.43 9.53 -11.17
C MET A 257 -19.11 9.12 -11.81
N VAL A 258 -19.13 8.13 -12.66
CA VAL A 258 -18.00 7.68 -13.49
C VAL A 258 -18.20 8.17 -14.90
N ILE A 259 -17.19 8.88 -15.44
CA ILE A 259 -17.16 9.41 -16.80
C ILE A 259 -16.02 8.71 -17.53
N ASP A 260 -16.36 7.71 -18.34
CA ASP A 260 -15.42 6.91 -19.16
C ASP A 260 -15.43 7.44 -20.59
N ARG A 261 -14.51 8.35 -20.90
CA ARG A 261 -14.42 8.99 -22.22
C ARG A 261 -13.85 8.06 -23.30
N LEU A 262 -13.08 7.03 -22.89
CA LEU A 262 -12.57 6.03 -23.84
C LEU A 262 -13.70 5.21 -24.44
N ARG A 263 -14.74 4.92 -23.63
CA ARG A 263 -15.90 4.13 -24.05
C ARG A 263 -17.15 4.97 -24.28
N ALA A 264 -17.01 6.32 -24.24
CA ALA A 264 -18.09 7.30 -24.44
C ALA A 264 -19.34 7.01 -23.59
N ARG A 265 -19.15 6.72 -22.30
CA ARG A 265 -20.24 6.40 -21.36
C ARG A 265 -20.10 7.10 -20.01
N GLU A 266 -21.24 7.29 -19.37
CA GLU A 266 -21.33 7.79 -18.00
C GLU A 266 -22.28 6.88 -17.20
N PHE A 267 -21.95 6.60 -15.95
CA PHE A 267 -22.79 5.79 -15.06
C PHE A 267 -22.53 6.09 -13.59
N LEU A 268 -23.52 5.78 -12.76
CA LEU A 268 -23.43 5.91 -11.30
C LEU A 268 -22.99 4.60 -10.65
N LEU A 269 -22.17 4.71 -9.61
CA LEU A 269 -21.82 3.59 -8.74
C LEU A 269 -22.16 3.92 -7.28
N PRO A 270 -22.69 2.94 -6.51
CA PRO A 270 -23.03 3.11 -5.11
C PRO A 270 -21.75 3.01 -4.24
N TYR A 271 -20.98 4.08 -4.17
CA TYR A 271 -19.73 4.14 -3.44
C TYR A 271 -19.61 5.45 -2.65
N ASP A 272 -19.33 5.34 -1.34
CA ASP A 272 -18.93 6.49 -0.52
C ASP A 272 -17.39 6.51 -0.41
N PRO A 273 -16.75 7.45 -1.10
CA PRO A 273 -15.29 7.43 -1.20
C PRO A 273 -14.57 7.98 0.04
N GLY A 274 -15.27 8.45 1.07
CA GLY A 274 -14.60 9.06 2.23
C GLY A 274 -13.74 10.28 1.83
N PRO A 275 -12.46 10.40 2.24
CA PRO A 275 -11.58 11.50 1.85
C PRO A 275 -11.18 11.48 0.36
N ASP A 276 -10.68 12.62 -0.15
CA ASP A 276 -10.39 12.76 -1.58
C ASP A 276 -9.28 11.84 -2.08
N TRP A 277 -8.36 11.42 -1.19
CA TRP A 277 -7.34 10.46 -1.58
C TRP A 277 -7.91 9.06 -1.81
N LEU A 278 -8.95 8.64 -1.07
CA LEU A 278 -9.66 7.38 -1.32
C LEU A 278 -10.46 7.43 -2.63
N LEU A 279 -11.09 8.56 -2.96
CA LEU A 279 -11.71 8.77 -4.26
C LEU A 279 -10.69 8.61 -5.40
N SER A 280 -9.47 9.16 -5.23
CA SER A 280 -8.40 9.02 -6.20
C SER A 280 -7.90 7.57 -6.32
N CYS A 281 -7.88 6.80 -5.22
CA CYS A 281 -7.57 5.36 -5.25
C CYS A 281 -8.64 4.58 -6.02
N PHE A 282 -9.91 4.87 -5.76
CA PHE A 282 -11.04 4.25 -6.44
C PHE A 282 -11.04 4.56 -7.95
N GLU A 283 -10.80 5.83 -8.33
CA GLU A 283 -10.63 6.23 -9.72
C GLU A 283 -9.48 5.46 -10.39
N SER A 284 -8.35 5.34 -9.70
CA SER A 284 -7.19 4.58 -10.18
C SER A 284 -7.49 3.09 -10.33
N ALA A 285 -8.24 2.51 -9.39
CA ALA A 285 -8.67 1.11 -9.46
C ALA A 285 -9.62 0.89 -10.64
N LEU A 286 -10.62 1.75 -10.83
CA LEU A 286 -11.54 1.67 -11.97
C LEU A 286 -10.84 1.82 -13.30
N ALA A 287 -9.80 2.67 -13.41
CA ALA A 287 -9.01 2.82 -14.63
C ALA A 287 -8.43 1.48 -15.13
N ILE A 288 -8.02 0.63 -14.21
CA ILE A 288 -7.54 -0.73 -14.50
C ILE A 288 -8.70 -1.70 -14.69
N VAL A 289 -9.65 -1.73 -13.74
CA VAL A 289 -10.73 -2.72 -13.72
C VAL A 289 -11.59 -2.66 -14.98
N LEU A 290 -11.84 -1.47 -15.53
CA LEU A 290 -12.63 -1.30 -16.75
C LEU A 290 -12.00 -1.93 -18.00
N ASP A 291 -10.71 -2.28 -17.98
CA ASP A 291 -10.08 -3.04 -19.06
C ASP A 291 -10.40 -4.56 -18.96
N PHE A 292 -10.94 -5.03 -17.83
CA PHE A 292 -11.30 -6.43 -17.56
C PHE A 292 -12.81 -6.65 -17.40
N VAL A 293 -13.56 -5.62 -16.96
CA VAL A 293 -15.01 -5.69 -16.65
C VAL A 293 -15.72 -4.57 -17.39
N GLU A 294 -16.56 -4.93 -18.36
CA GLU A 294 -17.26 -3.94 -19.20
C GLU A 294 -18.62 -3.51 -18.64
N ASP A 295 -19.28 -4.39 -17.88
CA ASP A 295 -20.65 -4.15 -17.38
C ASP A 295 -20.64 -3.35 -16.06
N PRO A 296 -21.21 -2.11 -16.02
CA PRO A 296 -21.36 -1.34 -14.79
C PRO A 296 -22.19 -2.04 -13.70
N GLY A 297 -23.08 -2.95 -14.08
CA GLY A 297 -23.87 -3.74 -13.12
C GLY A 297 -22.98 -4.64 -12.27
N GLN A 298 -22.02 -5.34 -12.88
CA GLN A 298 -21.05 -6.17 -12.17
C GLN A 298 -20.17 -5.32 -11.22
N LEU A 299 -19.79 -4.12 -11.64
CA LEU A 299 -19.06 -3.18 -10.77
C LEU A 299 -19.86 -2.81 -9.53
N SER A 300 -21.16 -2.51 -9.69
CA SER A 300 -22.04 -2.16 -8.57
C SER A 300 -22.18 -3.30 -7.55
N GLU A 301 -22.21 -4.54 -8.00
CA GLU A 301 -22.25 -5.75 -7.15
C GLU A 301 -20.92 -5.97 -6.40
N ALA A 302 -19.80 -5.60 -7.01
CA ALA A 302 -18.47 -5.78 -6.43
C ALA A 302 -18.09 -4.71 -5.38
N ILE A 303 -18.64 -3.49 -5.47
CA ILE A 303 -18.29 -2.38 -4.57
C ILE A 303 -18.43 -2.71 -3.09
N PRO A 304 -19.48 -3.40 -2.60
CA PRO A 304 -19.58 -3.78 -1.20
C PRO A 304 -18.50 -4.73 -0.71
N MET A 305 -17.76 -5.37 -1.63
CA MET A 305 -16.64 -6.26 -1.31
C MET A 305 -15.33 -5.51 -1.09
N ILE A 306 -15.27 -4.21 -1.38
CA ILE A 306 -14.09 -3.39 -1.16
C ILE A 306 -13.80 -3.33 0.33
N SER A 307 -12.64 -3.87 0.72
CA SER A 307 -12.09 -3.76 2.06
C SER A 307 -10.82 -2.93 2.00
N ILE A 308 -10.83 -1.81 2.70
CA ILE A 308 -9.65 -0.94 2.77
C ILE A 308 -8.67 -1.57 3.76
N PRO A 309 -7.35 -1.64 3.43
CA PRO A 309 -6.37 -2.20 4.35
C PRO A 309 -6.33 -1.45 5.69
N PRO A 310 -6.02 -2.14 6.79
CA PRO A 310 -6.03 -1.55 8.13
C PRO A 310 -5.19 -0.27 8.24
N LEU A 311 -5.57 0.61 9.15
CA LEU A 311 -4.91 1.89 9.43
C LEU A 311 -4.88 2.86 8.23
N ARG A 312 -5.83 2.74 7.31
CA ARG A 312 -6.00 3.60 6.13
C ARG A 312 -7.43 4.14 6.08
N HIS A 313 -7.70 5.19 6.85
CA HIS A 313 -9.05 5.74 7.06
C HIS A 313 -10.02 4.70 7.64
N GLU A 314 -9.53 3.86 8.54
CA GLU A 314 -10.33 2.85 9.23
C GLU A 314 -11.17 3.53 10.31
N ILE A 315 -12.47 3.24 10.35
CA ILE A 315 -13.41 3.94 11.24
C ILE A 315 -13.93 2.98 12.32
N HIS A 316 -13.71 3.34 13.58
CA HIS A 316 -14.25 2.66 14.75
C HIS A 316 -15.22 3.57 15.49
N CYS A 317 -16.33 3.02 15.98
CA CYS A 317 -17.27 3.75 16.81
C CYS A 317 -17.28 3.18 18.24
N VAL A 318 -16.84 3.97 19.21
CA VAL A 318 -16.67 3.56 20.60
C VAL A 318 -17.30 4.58 21.51
N CYS A 319 -18.28 4.17 22.35
CA CYS A 319 -18.95 5.03 23.33
C CYS A 319 -19.44 6.36 22.74
N GLY A 320 -20.03 6.34 21.53
CA GLY A 320 -20.53 7.53 20.86
C GLY A 320 -19.44 8.45 20.26
N ILE A 321 -18.19 8.01 20.26
CA ILE A 321 -17.03 8.69 19.65
C ILE A 321 -16.63 7.95 18.38
N GLN A 322 -16.35 8.65 17.30
CA GLN A 322 -15.83 8.10 16.06
C GLN A 322 -14.31 8.25 16.02
N LEU A 323 -13.58 7.14 16.03
CA LEU A 323 -12.12 7.11 15.85
C LEU A 323 -11.81 6.79 14.40
N VAL A 324 -11.01 7.62 13.75
CA VAL A 324 -10.58 7.46 12.36
C VAL A 324 -9.07 7.18 12.36
N LEU A 325 -8.71 5.94 12.05
CA LEU A 325 -7.33 5.47 12.10
C LEU A 325 -6.73 5.55 10.68
N ASP A 326 -5.89 6.56 10.43
CA ASP A 326 -5.10 6.69 9.20
C ASP A 326 -3.61 6.87 9.53
N CYS A 327 -3.08 5.93 10.30
CA CYS A 327 -1.73 5.97 10.87
C CYS A 327 -0.78 4.88 10.35
N TYR A 328 -1.09 4.28 9.20
CA TYR A 328 -0.14 3.40 8.52
C TYR A 328 1.08 4.18 7.98
N ASN A 329 0.86 5.35 7.39
CA ASN A 329 1.89 6.29 6.96
C ASN A 329 1.31 7.70 6.85
N SER A 330 2.18 8.71 6.85
CA SER A 330 1.77 10.10 6.71
C SER A 330 2.69 10.85 5.73
N SER A 331 2.06 11.69 4.91
CA SER A 331 2.74 12.66 4.05
C SER A 331 1.94 13.96 4.04
N PRO A 332 2.52 15.10 3.68
CA PRO A 332 1.85 16.40 3.71
C PRO A 332 0.51 16.41 2.96
N ARG A 333 0.46 15.74 1.79
CA ARG A 333 -0.76 15.64 0.99
C ARG A 333 -1.82 14.73 1.62
N ALA A 334 -1.40 13.57 2.15
CA ALA A 334 -2.33 12.64 2.78
C ALA A 334 -2.93 13.25 4.06
N LEU A 335 -2.10 13.88 4.90
CA LEU A 335 -2.56 14.57 6.11
C LEU A 335 -3.52 15.71 5.75
N LYS A 336 -3.18 16.52 4.74
CA LYS A 336 -4.10 17.59 4.26
C LYS A 336 -5.45 17.04 3.84
N SER A 337 -5.51 15.95 3.08
CA SER A 337 -6.77 15.35 2.61
C SER A 337 -7.64 14.82 3.76
N GLU A 338 -7.01 14.25 4.81
CA GLU A 338 -7.72 13.81 6.01
C GLU A 338 -8.24 14.98 6.84
N ILE A 339 -7.47 16.05 6.98
CA ILE A 339 -7.92 17.27 7.64
C ILE A 339 -9.10 17.89 6.88
N ASP A 340 -9.03 17.97 5.55
CA ASP A 340 -10.12 18.46 4.70
C ASP A 340 -11.40 17.60 4.85
N TRP A 341 -11.24 16.28 4.97
CA TRP A 341 -12.35 15.38 5.24
C TRP A 341 -12.95 15.60 6.64
N LEU A 342 -12.09 15.63 7.68
CA LEU A 342 -12.52 15.88 9.07
C LEU A 342 -13.25 17.22 9.19
N SER A 343 -12.77 18.27 8.50
CA SER A 343 -13.39 19.59 8.52
C SER A 343 -14.83 19.60 7.98
N ARG A 344 -15.15 18.68 7.06
CA ARG A 344 -16.47 18.50 6.45
C ARG A 344 -17.38 17.52 7.21
N SER A 345 -16.85 16.84 8.24
CA SER A 345 -17.65 15.91 9.03
C SER A 345 -18.79 16.63 9.74
N THR A 346 -19.89 15.92 9.99
CA THR A 346 -21.07 16.43 10.69
C THR A 346 -20.99 16.26 12.21
N SER A 347 -19.83 15.83 12.73
CA SER A 347 -19.59 15.64 14.14
C SER A 347 -19.77 16.92 14.96
N SER A 348 -20.14 16.78 16.23
CA SER A 348 -20.32 17.89 17.16
C SER A 348 -19.00 18.65 17.34
N ARG A 349 -17.89 17.93 17.42
CA ARG A 349 -16.55 18.46 17.57
C ARG A 349 -15.54 17.65 16.77
N LYS A 350 -14.54 18.31 16.23
CA LYS A 350 -13.48 17.76 15.36
C LYS A 350 -12.17 17.73 16.12
N VAL A 351 -11.64 16.55 16.31
CA VAL A 351 -10.40 16.31 17.06
C VAL A 351 -9.36 15.66 16.15
N ALA A 352 -8.12 16.08 16.26
CA ALA A 352 -7.00 15.46 15.54
C ALA A 352 -5.88 15.06 16.50
N VAL A 353 -5.37 13.86 16.37
CA VAL A 353 -4.14 13.37 17.00
C VAL A 353 -3.13 13.18 15.89
N VAL A 354 -2.16 14.07 15.79
CA VAL A 354 -1.22 14.12 14.67
C VAL A 354 0.22 14.02 15.14
N GLY A 355 1.01 13.26 14.41
CA GLY A 355 2.42 13.04 14.71
C GLY A 355 3.34 13.32 13.53
N THR A 356 4.59 12.90 13.66
CA THR A 356 5.65 13.12 12.67
C THR A 356 5.29 12.53 11.30
N MET A 357 5.62 13.29 10.26
CA MET A 357 5.69 12.82 8.88
C MET A 357 7.17 12.55 8.54
N GLU A 358 7.48 11.31 8.20
CA GLU A 358 8.85 10.90 7.90
C GLU A 358 9.24 11.13 6.42
N GLU A 359 10.54 11.02 6.11
CA GLU A 359 11.11 11.05 4.75
C GLU A 359 10.90 12.36 3.98
N LEU A 360 10.74 13.49 4.66
CA LEU A 360 10.48 14.80 4.05
C LEU A 360 11.76 15.57 3.66
N GLY A 361 12.94 15.07 4.05
CA GLY A 361 14.23 15.72 3.75
C GLY A 361 14.44 17.03 4.51
N GLU A 362 15.20 17.96 3.91
CA GLU A 362 15.67 19.18 4.57
C GLU A 362 14.55 20.18 4.96
N ASN A 363 13.36 20.08 4.38
CA ASN A 363 12.23 20.98 4.66
C ASN A 363 11.17 20.33 5.59
N GLU A 364 11.57 19.38 6.41
CA GLU A 364 10.65 18.67 7.32
C GLU A 364 9.91 19.62 8.26
N ASP A 365 10.60 20.60 8.81
CA ASP A 365 10.07 21.66 9.69
C ASP A 365 8.94 22.44 9.02
N GLN A 366 9.17 22.90 7.79
CA GLN A 366 8.20 23.68 7.04
C GLN A 366 6.94 22.85 6.69
N PHE A 367 7.11 21.58 6.32
CA PHE A 367 5.96 20.71 6.02
C PHE A 367 5.09 20.45 7.26
N HIS A 368 5.70 20.27 8.44
CA HIS A 368 4.94 20.11 9.69
C HIS A 368 4.25 21.41 10.10
N PHE A 369 4.94 22.55 10.00
CA PHE A 369 4.35 23.87 10.28
C PHE A 369 3.15 24.15 9.34
N ASP A 370 3.30 23.90 8.04
CA ASP A 370 2.22 24.11 7.07
C ASP A 370 1.02 23.17 7.33
N ALA A 371 1.25 21.93 7.77
CA ALA A 371 0.20 21.00 8.18
C ALA A 371 -0.53 21.54 9.43
N GLY A 372 0.19 22.05 10.42
CA GLY A 372 -0.39 22.73 11.58
C GLY A 372 -1.26 23.93 11.19
N ARG A 373 -0.77 24.79 10.30
CA ARG A 373 -1.56 25.91 9.75
C ARG A 373 -2.82 25.45 9.02
N HIS A 374 -2.74 24.28 8.37
CA HIS A 374 -3.91 23.72 7.71
C HIS A 374 -4.95 23.24 8.72
N LEU A 375 -4.55 22.60 9.84
CA LEU A 375 -5.44 22.27 10.96
C LEU A 375 -6.17 23.53 11.49
N ALA A 376 -5.42 24.63 11.71
CA ALA A 376 -5.97 25.91 12.13
C ALA A 376 -7.01 26.45 11.12
N SER A 377 -6.67 26.48 9.83
CA SER A 377 -7.55 26.99 8.77
C SER A 377 -8.78 26.13 8.51
N ALA A 378 -8.70 24.85 8.86
CA ALA A 378 -9.80 23.87 8.76
C ALA A 378 -10.74 23.90 9.98
N HIS A 379 -10.48 24.79 10.95
CA HIS A 379 -11.26 24.95 12.18
C HIS A 379 -11.42 23.62 12.94
N ILE A 380 -10.29 22.93 13.18
CA ILE A 380 -10.25 21.75 14.05
C ILE A 380 -10.29 22.24 15.51
N ASP A 381 -11.26 21.74 16.29
CA ASP A 381 -11.55 22.24 17.63
C ASP A 381 -10.46 21.90 18.64
N LEU A 382 -9.87 20.69 18.51
CA LEU A 382 -8.85 20.19 19.42
C LEU A 382 -7.79 19.40 18.65
N VAL A 383 -6.53 19.76 18.86
CA VAL A 383 -5.37 19.14 18.22
C VAL A 383 -4.41 18.61 19.28
N PHE A 384 -4.20 17.29 19.28
CA PHE A 384 -3.11 16.66 20.01
C PHE A 384 -1.92 16.47 19.07
N VAL A 385 -0.73 16.85 19.51
CA VAL A 385 0.50 16.69 18.74
C VAL A 385 1.50 15.82 19.50
N CYS A 386 2.16 14.90 18.79
CA CYS A 386 3.17 14.01 19.37
C CYS A 386 4.34 13.78 18.42
N GLY A 387 5.41 13.18 18.95
CA GLY A 387 6.60 12.83 18.19
C GLY A 387 7.53 14.02 17.89
N ARG A 388 8.54 13.76 17.05
CA ARG A 388 9.60 14.72 16.72
C ARG A 388 9.06 15.97 16.03
N GLY A 389 8.05 15.85 15.19
CA GLY A 389 7.42 16.96 14.47
C GLY A 389 6.44 17.80 15.28
N ALA A 390 6.14 17.40 16.53
CA ALA A 390 5.10 18.00 17.36
C ALA A 390 5.25 19.53 17.57
N GLY A 391 6.48 20.01 17.74
CA GLY A 391 6.74 21.45 17.95
C GLY A 391 6.29 22.30 16.76
N TRP A 392 6.66 21.93 15.56
CA TRP A 392 6.29 22.65 14.34
C TRP A 392 4.79 22.51 14.01
N LEU A 393 4.22 21.33 14.24
CA LEU A 393 2.76 21.13 14.12
C LEU A 393 1.98 22.02 15.07
N ALA A 394 2.41 22.09 16.35
CA ALA A 394 1.78 22.93 17.36
C ALA A 394 1.89 24.43 17.03
N GLU A 395 3.06 24.89 16.61
CA GLU A 395 3.28 26.28 16.20
C GLU A 395 2.33 26.67 15.07
N GLY A 396 2.23 25.84 14.02
CA GLY A 396 1.30 26.06 12.92
C GLY A 396 -0.17 26.02 13.36
N ALA A 397 -0.58 25.03 14.16
CA ALA A 397 -1.95 24.86 14.62
C ALA A 397 -2.41 25.98 15.57
N SER A 398 -1.49 26.55 16.36
CA SER A 398 -1.76 27.68 17.27
C SER A 398 -2.02 29.00 16.56
N THR A 399 -1.95 29.05 15.23
CA THR A 399 -2.37 30.24 14.45
C THR A 399 -3.90 30.36 14.31
N GLY A 400 -4.67 29.32 14.72
CA GLY A 400 -6.14 29.31 14.74
C GLY A 400 -6.73 29.38 16.15
N ASP A 401 -8.03 29.15 16.24
CA ASP A 401 -8.80 29.23 17.50
C ASP A 401 -8.89 27.88 18.24
N GLY A 402 -8.44 26.77 17.61
CA GLY A 402 -8.47 25.43 18.20
C GLY A 402 -7.48 25.28 19.36
N GLN A 403 -7.85 24.44 20.34
CA GLN A 403 -6.94 24.10 21.43
C GLN A 403 -5.85 23.15 20.93
N VAL A 404 -4.61 23.39 21.32
CA VAL A 404 -3.44 22.54 20.97
C VAL A 404 -2.81 21.97 22.24
N ILE A 405 -2.65 20.64 22.29
CA ILE A 405 -2.11 19.93 23.46
C ILE A 405 -0.96 19.03 22.98
N HIS A 406 0.21 19.15 23.61
CA HIS A 406 1.30 18.20 23.43
C HIS A 406 1.07 16.96 24.27
N ILE A 407 1.22 15.78 23.66
CA ILE A 407 1.11 14.50 24.33
C ILE A 407 2.33 13.62 24.02
N GLU A 408 2.56 12.67 24.90
CA GLU A 408 3.48 11.56 24.67
C GLU A 408 2.69 10.34 24.16
N ASN A 409 3.29 9.52 23.31
CA ASN A 409 2.68 8.27 22.86
C ASN A 409 2.85 7.17 23.93
N ASN A 410 2.11 7.30 25.03
CA ASN A 410 2.11 6.40 26.19
C ASN A 410 0.79 6.51 26.96
N GLU A 411 0.66 5.78 28.09
CA GLU A 411 -0.52 5.78 28.96
C GLU A 411 -0.93 7.18 29.45
N GLN A 412 0.03 8.08 29.69
CA GLN A 412 -0.28 9.46 30.09
C GLN A 412 -0.94 10.22 28.94
N GLY A 413 -0.46 10.03 27.71
CA GLY A 413 -1.09 10.63 26.52
C GLY A 413 -2.51 10.10 26.29
N VAL A 414 -2.74 8.80 26.48
CA VAL A 414 -4.10 8.21 26.43
C VAL A 414 -5.01 8.88 27.46
N GLN A 415 -4.55 9.04 28.70
CA GLN A 415 -5.32 9.68 29.77
C GLN A 415 -5.66 11.14 29.42
N GLN A 416 -4.68 11.90 28.91
CA GLN A 416 -4.89 13.30 28.49
C GLN A 416 -5.93 13.40 27.35
N ILE A 417 -5.95 12.45 26.41
CA ILE A 417 -6.96 12.40 25.36
C ILE A 417 -8.35 12.10 25.94
N ILE A 418 -8.48 11.08 26.79
CA ILE A 418 -9.75 10.66 27.40
C ILE A 418 -10.41 11.82 28.17
N GLU A 419 -9.63 12.58 28.94
CA GLU A 419 -10.10 13.72 29.75
C GLU A 419 -10.72 14.83 28.88
N GLN A 420 -10.34 14.92 27.62
CA GLN A 420 -10.81 15.95 26.70
C GLN A 420 -11.95 15.48 25.77
N LEU A 421 -12.07 14.16 25.52
CA LEU A 421 -13.06 13.64 24.57
C LEU A 421 -14.48 13.68 25.11
N GLN A 422 -15.42 13.88 24.21
CA GLN A 422 -16.87 13.93 24.47
C GLN A 422 -17.64 13.03 23.48
N GLU A 423 -18.84 12.63 23.86
CA GLU A 423 -19.74 11.94 22.95
C GLU A 423 -20.08 12.85 21.73
N GLY A 424 -20.05 12.28 20.55
CA GLY A 424 -20.23 12.99 19.27
C GLY A 424 -18.94 13.55 18.67
N ASP A 425 -17.78 13.35 19.30
CA ASP A 425 -16.48 13.69 18.71
C ASP A 425 -16.14 12.78 17.53
N THR A 426 -15.50 13.35 16.52
CA THR A 426 -14.73 12.58 15.52
C THR A 426 -13.25 12.86 15.73
N VAL A 427 -12.47 11.79 15.94
CA VAL A 427 -11.03 11.85 16.29
C VAL A 427 -10.21 11.22 15.17
N LEU A 428 -9.44 12.02 14.45
CA LEU A 428 -8.50 11.57 13.43
C LEU A 428 -7.14 11.23 14.06
N PHE A 429 -6.63 10.03 13.83
CA PHE A 429 -5.25 9.63 14.16
C PHE A 429 -4.42 9.57 12.89
N LYS A 430 -3.37 10.41 12.78
CA LYS A 430 -2.51 10.42 11.62
C LYS A 430 -1.06 10.76 11.90
N ALA A 431 -0.18 9.79 11.60
CA ALA A 431 1.28 9.93 11.64
C ALA A 431 1.95 8.88 10.74
N SER A 432 3.27 8.96 10.59
CA SER A 432 4.06 7.90 10.02
C SER A 432 4.08 6.67 10.95
N ARG A 433 4.32 5.49 10.38
CA ARG A 433 4.27 4.20 11.10
C ARG A 433 5.17 4.14 12.32
N SER A 434 6.32 4.79 12.26
CA SER A 434 7.30 4.87 13.36
C SER A 434 6.75 5.50 14.64
N GLU A 435 5.74 6.37 14.54
CA GLU A 435 5.11 6.99 15.72
C GLU A 435 4.22 6.03 16.50
N GLY A 436 3.73 4.93 15.91
CA GLY A 436 2.92 3.91 16.60
C GLY A 436 1.56 4.43 17.11
N LEU A 437 0.92 5.38 16.44
CA LEU A 437 -0.37 5.93 16.85
C LEU A 437 -1.51 4.89 16.85
N ASP A 438 -1.36 3.79 16.13
CA ASP A 438 -2.26 2.65 16.18
C ASP A 438 -2.31 2.00 17.56
N LEU A 439 -1.17 1.91 18.26
CA LEU A 439 -1.12 1.41 19.63
C LEU A 439 -1.78 2.39 20.61
N LEU A 440 -1.50 3.69 20.45
CA LEU A 440 -2.16 4.74 21.25
C LEU A 440 -3.68 4.69 21.09
N ALA A 441 -4.17 4.57 19.84
CA ALA A 441 -5.59 4.48 19.54
C ALA A 441 -6.22 3.19 20.11
N SER A 442 -5.55 2.06 20.03
CA SER A 442 -6.01 0.78 20.60
C SER A 442 -6.12 0.84 22.13
N HIS A 443 -5.14 1.45 22.81
CA HIS A 443 -5.20 1.69 24.25
C HIS A 443 -6.34 2.66 24.61
N LEU A 444 -6.51 3.74 23.83
CA LEU A 444 -7.61 4.67 24.00
C LEU A 444 -8.97 3.97 23.87
N GLU A 445 -9.16 3.16 22.85
CA GLU A 445 -10.38 2.38 22.62
C GLU A 445 -10.69 1.47 23.83
N THR A 446 -9.70 0.74 24.29
CA THR A 446 -9.83 -0.15 25.47
C THR A 446 -10.25 0.63 26.71
N ARG A 447 -9.58 1.75 26.99
CA ARG A 447 -9.88 2.59 28.15
C ARG A 447 -11.26 3.27 28.07
N LEU A 448 -11.67 3.72 26.88
CA LEU A 448 -13.02 4.28 26.67
C LEU A 448 -14.12 3.25 26.98
N ILE A 449 -13.91 2.00 26.57
CA ILE A 449 -14.84 0.89 26.88
C ILE A 449 -14.89 0.63 28.38
N GLU A 450 -13.74 0.59 29.07
CA GLU A 450 -13.65 0.36 30.50
C GLU A 450 -14.31 1.46 31.33
N GLU A 451 -14.09 2.73 30.95
CA GLU A 451 -14.55 3.89 31.73
C GLU A 451 -16.00 4.29 31.41
N ARG A 452 -16.44 4.13 30.16
CA ARG A 452 -17.76 4.61 29.69
C ARG A 452 -18.71 3.50 29.24
N GLY A 453 -18.23 2.29 28.98
CA GLY A 453 -19.05 1.16 28.52
C GLY A 453 -19.88 0.48 29.63
N GLN A 454 -19.75 0.93 30.90
CA GLN A 454 -20.51 0.44 32.05
C GLN A 454 -21.68 1.35 32.43
N SER A 455 -21.97 2.39 31.65
CA SER A 455 -23.07 3.35 31.92
C SER A 455 -24.32 3.09 31.09
#